data_76119b00bc2cb57c10cf66d76fe4e4f7
#
_entry.id   76119b00bc2cb57c10cf66d76fe4e4f7
#
_cell.length_a   1.000
_cell.length_b   1.000
_cell.length_c   1.000
_cell.angle_alpha   90.00
_cell.angle_beta   90.00
_cell.angle_gamma   90.00
#
_symmetry.space_group_name_H-M   'P 1'
#
loop_
_entity.id
_entity.type
_entity.pdbx_description
1 polymer ?
#
loop_
_entity_poly.entity_id
_entity_poly.type
_entity_poly.pdbx_seq_one_letter_code
_entity_poly.pdbx_strand_id
1 'polypeptide(L)'
;MNIQIQNVTKRFSRLPALDNVRIDIASGELIALLGPSGSGKTTLLRVIAGLEFPDGDGRILFRDVDVTNLDAYKRKAGFVFQHYALFSHMSVFENIAFALRVMPRANRPPESSIRDRVAELLEAVQLTGYEKRLPTQLSGGQRQRVAFARALAIEPDVLLLDEPFGALDAKVRKELRRWLRDFHDRIKLTTIFVTHDQDEAFEVADRVVLIDKGIVQQSGTPTEVRAAPANQFVAEFLDLGGAGS
;
A
#
# COMPACT_ATOMS: atom_id res chain seq x y z
N MET A 1 -13.01 2.01 4.80
CA MET A 1 -13.28 0.64 5.34
C MET A 1 -12.34 0.39 6.51
N ASN A 2 -12.84 0.00 7.71
CA ASN A 2 -11.99 -0.42 8.82
C ASN A 2 -11.39 -1.81 8.55
N ILE A 3 -10.16 -2.02 9.05
CA ILE A 3 -9.43 -3.28 8.96
C ILE A 3 -8.93 -3.64 10.34
N GLN A 4 -9.13 -4.88 10.75
CA GLN A 4 -8.56 -5.40 12.00
C GLN A 4 -7.61 -6.56 11.67
N ILE A 5 -6.41 -6.47 12.21
CA ILE A 5 -5.37 -7.48 12.12
C ILE A 5 -5.22 -8.05 13.52
N GLN A 6 -5.57 -9.32 13.70
CA GLN A 6 -5.65 -9.96 15.00
C GLN A 6 -4.70 -11.15 15.08
N ASN A 7 -3.70 -11.06 15.94
CA ASN A 7 -2.75 -12.14 16.27
C ASN A 7 -2.05 -12.77 15.06
N VAL A 8 -1.77 -11.97 14.02
CA VAL A 8 -1.21 -12.47 12.77
C VAL A 8 0.25 -12.89 12.98
N THR A 9 0.49 -14.16 12.78
CA THR A 9 1.82 -14.78 12.74
C THR A 9 2.05 -15.36 11.35
N LYS A 10 3.27 -15.25 10.83
CA LYS A 10 3.69 -15.86 9.57
C LYS A 10 5.13 -16.31 9.64
N ARG A 11 5.38 -17.56 9.31
CA ARG A 11 6.72 -18.13 9.26
C ARG A 11 7.06 -18.58 7.85
N PHE A 12 8.29 -18.26 7.44
CA PHE A 12 8.92 -18.87 6.29
C PHE A 12 10.06 -19.75 6.81
N SER A 13 9.90 -21.07 6.69
CA SER A 13 10.79 -22.06 7.30
C SER A 13 10.80 -21.96 8.83
N ARG A 14 11.96 -21.67 9.46
CA ARG A 14 12.12 -21.63 10.94
C ARG A 14 12.01 -20.22 11.53
N LEU A 15 12.10 -19.16 10.71
CA LEU A 15 12.10 -17.78 11.20
C LEU A 15 10.71 -17.15 11.05
N PRO A 16 10.16 -16.52 12.10
CA PRO A 16 8.94 -15.75 12.00
C PRO A 16 9.20 -14.46 11.21
N ALA A 17 8.47 -14.27 10.12
CA ALA A 17 8.44 -12.98 9.41
C ALA A 17 7.44 -12.02 10.07
N LEU A 18 6.40 -12.56 10.71
CA LEU A 18 5.44 -11.84 11.55
C LEU A 18 5.21 -12.67 12.82
N ASP A 19 5.12 -12.00 13.97
CA ASP A 19 4.88 -12.62 15.25
C ASP A 19 3.81 -11.86 16.03
N ASN A 20 2.62 -12.47 16.13
CA ASN A 20 1.48 -11.97 16.89
C ASN A 20 1.12 -10.50 16.61
N VAL A 21 1.13 -10.08 15.34
CA VAL A 21 0.84 -8.73 14.93
C VAL A 21 -0.63 -8.40 15.18
N ARG A 22 -0.87 -7.24 15.83
CA ARG A 22 -2.21 -6.67 16.07
C ARG A 22 -2.22 -5.21 15.66
N ILE A 23 -3.15 -4.84 14.77
CA ILE A 23 -3.31 -3.47 14.29
C ILE A 23 -4.79 -3.26 13.95
N ASP A 24 -5.39 -2.21 14.48
CA ASP A 24 -6.71 -1.75 14.06
C ASP A 24 -6.53 -0.51 13.17
N ILE A 25 -7.16 -0.51 12.00
CA ILE A 25 -7.05 0.56 10.99
C ILE A 25 -8.42 1.17 10.79
N ALA A 26 -8.51 2.47 10.99
CA ALA A 26 -9.77 3.20 10.82
C ALA A 26 -10.15 3.35 9.34
N SER A 27 -11.46 3.52 9.08
CA SER A 27 -11.94 3.78 7.72
C SER A 27 -11.40 5.11 7.20
N GLY A 28 -10.82 5.09 5.99
CA GLY A 28 -10.26 6.27 5.36
C GLY A 28 -8.92 6.74 5.93
N GLU A 29 -8.25 5.93 6.74
CA GLU A 29 -6.95 6.23 7.32
C GLU A 29 -5.82 5.90 6.33
N LEU A 30 -4.79 6.73 6.31
CA LEU A 30 -3.55 6.51 5.57
C LEU A 30 -2.44 6.11 6.54
N ILE A 31 -2.06 4.83 6.51
CA ILE A 31 -1.08 4.25 7.43
C ILE A 31 0.24 3.95 6.71
N ALA A 32 1.35 4.30 7.37
CA ALA A 32 2.68 3.84 7.00
C ALA A 32 3.11 2.65 7.87
N LEU A 33 3.47 1.54 7.24
CA LEU A 33 4.25 0.48 7.88
C LEU A 33 5.74 0.81 7.72
N LEU A 34 6.39 1.21 8.81
CA LEU A 34 7.77 1.71 8.85
C LEU A 34 8.67 0.72 9.59
N GLY A 35 9.95 0.63 9.20
CA GLY A 35 10.95 -0.19 9.88
C GLY A 35 12.08 -0.64 8.95
N PRO A 36 13.11 -1.30 9.46
CA PRO A 36 14.25 -1.74 8.67
C PRO A 36 13.87 -2.78 7.60
N SER A 37 14.74 -2.97 6.62
CA SER A 37 14.56 -4.03 5.62
C SER A 37 14.50 -5.40 6.29
N GLY A 38 13.58 -6.27 5.82
CA GLY A 38 13.39 -7.60 6.40
C GLY A 38 12.57 -7.63 7.71
N SER A 39 12.02 -6.51 8.20
CA SER A 39 11.22 -6.49 9.43
C SER A 39 9.81 -7.08 9.32
N GLY A 40 9.37 -7.55 8.14
CA GLY A 40 8.07 -8.20 7.93
C GLY A 40 7.00 -7.34 7.29
N LYS A 41 7.24 -6.06 6.99
CA LYS A 41 6.26 -5.10 6.44
C LYS A 41 5.57 -5.57 5.15
N THR A 42 6.36 -5.95 4.14
CA THR A 42 5.85 -6.50 2.87
C THR A 42 5.08 -7.80 3.09
N THR A 43 5.53 -8.65 4.02
CA THR A 43 4.80 -9.88 4.38
C THR A 43 3.43 -9.54 4.97
N LEU A 44 3.37 -8.57 5.89
CA LEU A 44 2.10 -8.12 6.47
C LEU A 44 1.18 -7.55 5.39
N LEU A 45 1.71 -6.71 4.50
CA LEU A 45 0.94 -6.14 3.39
C LEU A 45 0.35 -7.24 2.48
N ARG A 46 1.14 -8.29 2.17
CA ARG A 46 0.69 -9.44 1.38
C ARG A 46 -0.36 -10.28 2.11
N VAL A 47 -0.24 -10.43 3.42
CA VAL A 47 -1.25 -11.13 4.24
C VAL A 47 -2.57 -10.34 4.23
N ILE A 48 -2.54 -9.01 4.35
CA ILE A 48 -3.73 -8.17 4.24
C ILE A 48 -4.36 -8.29 2.84
N ALA A 49 -3.54 -8.34 1.79
CA ALA A 49 -3.99 -8.49 0.40
C ALA A 49 -4.59 -9.87 0.09
N GLY A 50 -4.34 -10.90 0.87
CA GLY A 50 -4.68 -12.29 0.55
C GLY A 50 -3.77 -12.93 -0.49
N LEU A 51 -2.57 -12.39 -0.65
CA LEU A 51 -1.47 -12.97 -1.44
C LEU A 51 -0.64 -13.96 -0.63
N GLU A 52 -0.71 -13.84 0.70
CA GLU A 52 -0.16 -14.76 1.70
C GLU A 52 -1.24 -15.02 2.75
N PHE A 53 -1.14 -16.15 3.45
CA PHE A 53 -2.06 -16.50 4.51
C PHE A 53 -1.32 -16.56 5.85
N PRO A 54 -1.94 -16.10 6.96
CA PRO A 54 -1.34 -16.21 8.27
C PRO A 54 -1.26 -17.68 8.71
N ASP A 55 -0.36 -17.97 9.64
CA ASP A 55 -0.27 -19.26 10.30
C ASP A 55 -1.15 -19.24 11.57
N GLY A 56 -1.66 -20.40 11.99
CA GLY A 56 -2.43 -20.55 13.24
C GLY A 56 -3.76 -19.81 13.25
N ASP A 57 -4.04 -19.12 14.37
CA ASP A 57 -5.34 -18.49 14.64
C ASP A 57 -5.40 -16.99 14.28
N GLY A 58 -4.40 -16.50 13.54
CA GLY A 58 -4.38 -15.11 13.08
C GLY A 58 -5.56 -14.78 12.17
N ARG A 59 -6.16 -13.58 12.35
CA ARG A 59 -7.33 -13.16 11.58
C ARG A 59 -7.13 -11.78 10.93
N ILE A 60 -7.72 -11.65 9.75
CA ILE A 60 -7.88 -10.38 9.04
C ILE A 60 -9.37 -10.11 8.85
N LEU A 61 -9.88 -9.03 9.40
CA LEU A 61 -11.27 -8.64 9.23
C LEU A 61 -11.37 -7.33 8.43
N PHE A 62 -12.28 -7.30 7.46
CA PHE A 62 -12.68 -6.13 6.72
C PHE A 62 -14.13 -5.81 7.06
N ARG A 63 -14.42 -4.63 7.66
CA ARG A 63 -15.77 -4.27 8.15
C ARG A 63 -16.39 -5.38 9.01
N ASP A 64 -15.60 -5.95 9.92
CA ASP A 64 -15.98 -7.07 10.81
C ASP A 64 -16.28 -8.41 10.09
N VAL A 65 -16.05 -8.50 8.77
CA VAL A 65 -16.14 -9.75 8.01
C VAL A 65 -14.75 -10.38 7.97
N ASP A 66 -14.67 -11.65 8.40
CA ASP A 66 -13.43 -12.43 8.34
C ASP A 66 -13.07 -12.76 6.88
N VAL A 67 -11.96 -12.19 6.41
CA VAL A 67 -11.43 -12.40 5.07
C VAL A 67 -10.13 -13.23 5.07
N THR A 68 -9.75 -13.78 6.20
CA THR A 68 -8.46 -14.44 6.42
C THR A 68 -8.15 -15.48 5.36
N ASN A 69 -9.12 -16.32 5.02
CA ASN A 69 -8.96 -17.43 4.06
C ASN A 69 -9.48 -17.08 2.65
N LEU A 70 -9.79 -15.80 2.39
CA LEU A 70 -10.20 -15.35 1.05
C LEU A 70 -8.97 -15.03 0.20
N ASP A 71 -8.97 -15.51 -1.03
CA ASP A 71 -7.99 -15.15 -2.05
C ASP A 71 -8.04 -13.64 -2.36
N ALA A 72 -6.93 -13.06 -2.82
CA ALA A 72 -6.77 -11.64 -3.09
C ALA A 72 -7.89 -11.04 -3.95
N TYR A 73 -8.34 -11.74 -5.01
CA TYR A 73 -9.39 -11.24 -5.91
C TYR A 73 -10.76 -11.08 -5.24
N LYS A 74 -11.01 -11.78 -4.11
CA LYS A 74 -12.25 -11.70 -3.33
C LYS A 74 -12.23 -10.60 -2.27
N ARG A 75 -11.03 -10.10 -1.90
CA ARG A 75 -10.86 -9.09 -0.85
C ARG A 75 -11.08 -7.67 -1.32
N LYS A 76 -11.29 -7.43 -2.61
CA LYS A 76 -11.39 -6.08 -3.19
C LYS A 76 -10.27 -5.16 -2.73
N ALA A 77 -9.04 -5.66 -2.68
CA ALA A 77 -7.86 -4.90 -2.35
C ALA A 77 -7.12 -4.49 -3.63
N GLY A 78 -6.85 -3.19 -3.80
CA GLY A 78 -5.95 -2.69 -4.82
C GLY A 78 -4.51 -2.83 -4.34
N PHE A 79 -3.64 -3.44 -5.13
CA PHE A 79 -2.24 -3.66 -4.75
C PHE A 79 -1.30 -3.02 -5.77
N VAL A 80 -0.35 -2.21 -5.28
CA VAL A 80 0.73 -1.62 -6.07
C VAL A 80 2.05 -2.23 -5.62
N PHE A 81 2.72 -2.94 -6.51
CA PHE A 81 4.00 -3.61 -6.24
C PHE A 81 5.18 -2.63 -6.34
N GLN A 82 6.24 -2.89 -5.62
CA GLN A 82 7.48 -2.12 -5.57
C GLN A 82 8.08 -1.80 -6.95
N HIS A 83 8.00 -2.74 -7.90
CA HIS A 83 8.48 -2.56 -9.29
C HIS A 83 7.35 -2.28 -10.27
N TYR A 84 6.22 -1.71 -9.79
CA TYR A 84 5.04 -1.33 -10.56
C TYR A 84 4.30 -2.49 -11.22
N ALA A 85 4.99 -3.55 -11.61
CA ALA A 85 4.48 -4.75 -12.28
C ALA A 85 3.58 -4.43 -13.50
N LEU A 86 3.92 -3.38 -14.25
CA LEU A 86 3.19 -3.04 -15.48
C LEU A 86 3.52 -4.03 -16.59
N PHE A 87 2.51 -4.37 -17.38
CA PHE A 87 2.67 -5.19 -18.58
C PHE A 87 3.36 -4.35 -19.67
N SER A 88 4.63 -4.62 -19.94
CA SER A 88 5.48 -3.81 -20.83
C SER A 88 5.02 -3.77 -22.29
N HIS A 89 4.29 -4.80 -22.73
CA HIS A 89 3.73 -4.95 -24.08
C HIS A 89 2.33 -4.34 -24.22
N MET A 90 1.74 -3.87 -23.14
CA MET A 90 0.43 -3.22 -23.10
C MET A 90 0.57 -1.71 -22.98
N SER A 91 -0.29 -0.96 -23.65
CA SER A 91 -0.40 0.48 -23.48
C SER A 91 -0.84 0.86 -22.04
N VAL A 92 -0.75 2.14 -21.71
CA VAL A 92 -1.27 2.68 -20.44
C VAL A 92 -2.76 2.35 -20.28
N PHE A 93 -3.54 2.58 -21.34
CA PHE A 93 -4.96 2.22 -21.36
C PHE A 93 -5.18 0.74 -21.04
N GLU A 94 -4.47 -0.14 -21.73
CA GLU A 94 -4.62 -1.59 -21.56
C GLU A 94 -4.17 -2.06 -20.17
N ASN A 95 -3.11 -1.49 -19.62
CA ASN A 95 -2.68 -1.76 -18.24
C ASN A 95 -3.79 -1.43 -17.22
N ILE A 96 -4.45 -0.28 -17.35
CA ILE A 96 -5.51 0.14 -16.43
C ILE A 96 -6.79 -0.69 -16.67
N ALA A 97 -7.17 -0.92 -17.93
CA ALA A 97 -8.35 -1.69 -18.31
C ALA A 97 -8.23 -3.19 -17.99
N PHE A 98 -7.01 -3.70 -17.81
CA PHE A 98 -6.75 -5.14 -17.71
C PHE A 98 -7.61 -5.83 -16.65
N ALA A 99 -7.61 -5.31 -15.43
CA ALA A 99 -8.36 -5.91 -14.32
C ALA A 99 -9.87 -6.00 -14.60
N LEU A 100 -10.44 -4.97 -15.24
CA LEU A 100 -11.85 -4.93 -15.61
C LEU A 100 -12.17 -5.94 -16.73
N ARG A 101 -11.27 -6.11 -17.69
CA ARG A 101 -11.45 -7.02 -18.84
C ARG A 101 -11.32 -8.50 -18.48
N VAL A 102 -10.53 -8.84 -17.43
CA VAL A 102 -10.37 -10.23 -16.97
C VAL A 102 -11.46 -10.67 -15.99
N MET A 103 -12.35 -9.78 -15.58
CA MET A 103 -13.50 -10.14 -14.75
C MET A 103 -14.35 -11.23 -15.42
N PRO A 104 -15.01 -12.10 -14.64
CA PRO A 104 -16.01 -13.03 -15.15
C PRO A 104 -17.05 -12.31 -16.00
N ARG A 105 -17.50 -12.92 -17.11
CA ARG A 105 -18.43 -12.29 -18.07
C ARG A 105 -19.67 -11.67 -17.40
N ALA A 106 -20.19 -12.29 -16.36
CA ALA A 106 -21.37 -11.80 -15.63
C ALA A 106 -21.12 -10.46 -14.91
N ASN A 107 -19.88 -10.15 -14.54
CA ASN A 107 -19.52 -8.97 -13.75
C ASN A 107 -18.70 -7.96 -14.55
N ARG A 108 -18.37 -8.29 -15.82
CA ARG A 108 -17.53 -7.45 -16.69
C ARG A 108 -18.33 -6.25 -17.18
N PRO A 109 -17.87 -5.01 -16.93
CA PRO A 109 -18.50 -3.84 -17.51
C PRO A 109 -18.43 -3.85 -19.05
N PRO A 110 -19.37 -3.20 -19.76
CA PRO A 110 -19.27 -3.00 -21.20
C PRO A 110 -18.05 -2.14 -21.53
N GLU A 111 -17.51 -2.30 -22.75
CA GLU A 111 -16.25 -1.63 -23.15
C GLU A 111 -16.36 -0.09 -23.12
N SER A 112 -17.56 0.50 -23.31
CA SER A 112 -17.80 1.93 -23.14
C SER A 112 -17.51 2.36 -21.70
N SER A 113 -18.08 1.68 -20.72
CA SER A 113 -17.86 1.98 -19.29
C SER A 113 -16.41 1.76 -18.87
N ILE A 114 -15.71 0.77 -19.46
CA ILE A 114 -14.27 0.59 -19.23
C ILE A 114 -13.48 1.80 -19.74
N ARG A 115 -13.83 2.32 -20.94
CA ARG A 115 -13.19 3.53 -21.50
C ARG A 115 -13.41 4.76 -20.63
N ASP A 116 -14.65 4.99 -20.19
CA ASP A 116 -15.00 6.10 -19.33
C ASP A 116 -14.22 6.01 -18.00
N ARG A 117 -14.20 4.82 -17.39
CA ARG A 117 -13.46 4.59 -16.15
C ARG A 117 -11.95 4.81 -16.29
N VAL A 118 -11.35 4.37 -17.38
CA VAL A 118 -9.91 4.60 -17.65
C VAL A 118 -9.64 6.09 -17.84
N ALA A 119 -10.51 6.83 -18.53
CA ALA A 119 -10.36 8.27 -18.71
C ALA A 119 -10.42 9.03 -17.36
N GLU A 120 -11.39 8.71 -16.51
CA GLU A 120 -11.49 9.26 -15.14
C GLU A 120 -10.23 8.98 -14.32
N LEU A 121 -9.73 7.76 -14.37
CA LEU A 121 -8.52 7.38 -13.62
C LEU A 121 -7.27 8.09 -14.14
N LEU A 122 -7.13 8.24 -15.47
CA LEU A 122 -6.02 8.98 -16.07
C LEU A 122 -6.04 10.46 -15.68
N GLU A 123 -7.21 11.05 -15.60
CA GLU A 123 -7.37 12.42 -15.08
C GLU A 123 -6.98 12.48 -13.60
N ALA A 124 -7.49 11.56 -12.77
CA ALA A 124 -7.20 11.50 -11.34
C ALA A 124 -5.70 11.36 -11.03
N VAL A 125 -4.96 10.60 -11.86
CA VAL A 125 -3.51 10.44 -11.72
C VAL A 125 -2.70 11.44 -12.57
N GLN A 126 -3.33 12.44 -13.20
CA GLN A 126 -2.70 13.49 -14.01
C GLN A 126 -1.89 12.94 -15.21
N LEU A 127 -2.46 11.96 -15.91
CA LEU A 127 -1.87 11.34 -17.09
C LEU A 127 -2.80 11.35 -18.32
N THR A 128 -3.70 12.31 -18.40
CA THR A 128 -4.56 12.52 -19.59
C THR A 128 -3.69 12.68 -20.84
N GLY A 129 -4.03 11.99 -21.92
CA GLY A 129 -3.29 12.01 -23.19
C GLY A 129 -2.15 10.96 -23.27
N TYR A 130 -1.99 10.11 -22.23
CA TYR A 130 -0.97 9.07 -22.22
C TYR A 130 -1.53 7.67 -22.56
N GLU A 131 -2.79 7.54 -22.93
CA GLU A 131 -3.53 6.29 -23.13
C GLU A 131 -2.81 5.29 -24.04
N LYS A 132 -2.20 5.80 -25.11
CA LYS A 132 -1.53 4.99 -26.13
C LYS A 132 -0.06 4.71 -25.87
N ARG A 133 0.55 5.34 -24.86
CA ARG A 133 1.96 5.13 -24.54
C ARG A 133 2.20 3.75 -23.93
N LEU A 134 3.38 3.20 -24.20
CA LEU A 134 3.88 2.01 -23.54
C LEU A 134 4.61 2.38 -22.23
N PRO A 135 4.70 1.49 -21.24
CA PRO A 135 5.45 1.72 -19.99
C PRO A 135 6.91 2.15 -20.20
N THR A 136 7.56 1.69 -21.27
CA THR A 136 8.93 2.06 -21.63
C THR A 136 9.08 3.53 -22.06
N GLN A 137 8.00 4.19 -22.41
CA GLN A 137 7.95 5.61 -22.82
C GLN A 137 7.60 6.55 -21.65
N LEU A 138 7.53 6.02 -20.42
CA LEU A 138 7.14 6.76 -19.22
C LEU A 138 8.32 6.96 -18.28
N SER A 139 8.32 8.07 -17.53
CA SER A 139 9.22 8.25 -16.39
C SER A 139 8.86 7.29 -15.24
N GLY A 140 9.75 7.13 -14.25
CA GLY A 140 9.48 6.31 -13.07
C GLY A 140 8.19 6.71 -12.35
N GLY A 141 8.03 8.01 -12.07
CA GLY A 141 6.81 8.54 -11.43
C GLY A 141 5.55 8.37 -12.27
N GLN A 142 5.64 8.47 -13.60
CA GLN A 142 4.52 8.19 -14.49
C GLN A 142 4.13 6.72 -14.47
N ARG A 143 5.10 5.79 -14.50
CA ARG A 143 4.83 4.35 -14.33
C ARG A 143 4.15 4.06 -13.00
N GLN A 144 4.59 4.69 -11.93
CA GLN A 144 3.98 4.56 -10.61
C GLN A 144 2.52 5.01 -10.62
N ARG A 145 2.22 6.17 -11.19
CA ARG A 145 0.84 6.68 -11.31
C ARG A 145 -0.06 5.77 -12.17
N VAL A 146 0.47 5.14 -13.23
CA VAL A 146 -0.26 4.11 -13.99
C VAL A 146 -0.55 2.89 -13.12
N ALA A 147 0.40 2.44 -12.28
CA ALA A 147 0.17 1.33 -11.36
C ALA A 147 -0.91 1.65 -10.31
N PHE A 148 -0.95 2.89 -9.81
CA PHE A 148 -2.04 3.38 -8.97
C PHE A 148 -3.39 3.34 -9.69
N ALA A 149 -3.47 3.90 -10.90
CA ALA A 149 -4.70 3.91 -11.69
C ALA A 149 -5.21 2.48 -11.95
N ARG A 150 -4.31 1.53 -12.26
CA ARG A 150 -4.64 0.12 -12.43
C ARG A 150 -5.19 -0.51 -11.15
N ALA A 151 -4.59 -0.22 -9.98
CA ALA A 151 -5.05 -0.73 -8.71
C ALA A 151 -6.44 -0.19 -8.31
N LEU A 152 -6.74 1.05 -8.74
CA LEU A 152 -8.03 1.72 -8.48
C LEU A 152 -9.13 1.34 -9.48
N ALA A 153 -8.78 0.70 -10.61
CA ALA A 153 -9.75 0.40 -11.66
C ALA A 153 -10.92 -0.47 -11.18
N ILE A 154 -10.65 -1.40 -10.26
CA ILE A 154 -11.64 -2.33 -9.69
C ILE A 154 -12.44 -1.75 -8.53
N GLU A 155 -12.31 -0.44 -8.23
CA GLU A 155 -12.93 0.23 -7.08
C GLU A 155 -12.66 -0.51 -5.76
N PRO A 156 -11.39 -0.59 -5.36
CA PRO A 156 -11.02 -1.36 -4.18
C PRO A 156 -11.57 -0.72 -2.90
N ASP A 157 -11.81 -1.54 -1.89
CA ASP A 157 -12.16 -1.12 -0.54
C ASP A 157 -10.94 -0.67 0.29
N VAL A 158 -9.73 -1.12 -0.11
CA VAL A 158 -8.44 -0.75 0.50
C VAL A 158 -7.35 -0.66 -0.57
N LEU A 159 -6.43 0.28 -0.42
CA LEU A 159 -5.25 0.43 -1.28
C LEU A 159 -3.98 0.05 -0.52
N LEU A 160 -3.22 -0.88 -1.09
CA LEU A 160 -2.01 -1.47 -0.49
C LEU A 160 -0.81 -1.15 -1.39
N LEU A 161 0.21 -0.49 -0.85
CA LEU A 161 1.34 0.03 -1.60
C LEU A 161 2.65 -0.51 -1.03
N ASP A 162 3.36 -1.31 -1.80
CA ASP A 162 4.64 -1.88 -1.41
C ASP A 162 5.78 -0.99 -1.90
N GLU A 163 6.43 -0.25 -1.00
CA GLU A 163 7.52 0.72 -1.26
C GLU A 163 7.25 1.65 -2.45
N PRO A 164 6.14 2.44 -2.41
CA PRO A 164 5.70 3.20 -3.59
C PRO A 164 6.66 4.30 -4.05
N PHE A 165 7.67 4.63 -3.26
CA PHE A 165 8.60 5.73 -3.56
C PHE A 165 10.05 5.25 -3.82
N GLY A 166 10.33 3.94 -3.63
CA GLY A 166 11.70 3.41 -3.54
C GLY A 166 12.57 3.56 -4.79
N ALA A 167 12.02 3.44 -6.00
CA ALA A 167 12.79 3.39 -7.25
C ALA A 167 12.84 4.74 -7.99
N LEU A 168 12.68 5.88 -7.28
CA LEU A 168 12.53 7.20 -7.85
C LEU A 168 13.67 8.14 -7.41
N ASP A 169 14.03 9.10 -8.28
CA ASP A 169 14.92 10.19 -7.90
C ASP A 169 14.26 11.12 -6.84
N ALA A 170 15.06 11.88 -6.11
CA ALA A 170 14.61 12.67 -4.97
C ALA A 170 13.50 13.70 -5.33
N LYS A 171 13.58 14.32 -6.53
CA LYS A 171 12.57 15.29 -6.97
C LYS A 171 11.23 14.62 -7.26
N VAL A 172 11.25 13.55 -8.05
CA VAL A 172 10.05 12.78 -8.41
C VAL A 172 9.42 12.14 -7.17
N ARG A 173 10.24 11.65 -6.25
CA ARG A 173 9.80 11.10 -4.96
C ARG A 173 9.01 12.13 -4.15
N LYS A 174 9.54 13.37 -4.01
CA LYS A 174 8.87 14.45 -3.29
C LYS A 174 7.54 14.86 -3.95
N GLU A 175 7.52 14.94 -5.28
CA GLU A 175 6.30 15.24 -6.04
C GLU A 175 5.23 14.13 -5.85
N LEU A 176 5.66 12.86 -5.85
CA LEU A 176 4.75 11.73 -5.69
C LEU A 176 4.19 11.62 -4.27
N ARG A 177 5.00 11.92 -3.22
CA ARG A 177 4.51 11.95 -1.83
C ARG A 177 3.40 12.98 -1.67
N ARG A 178 3.60 14.21 -2.16
CA ARG A 178 2.57 15.25 -2.14
C ARG A 178 1.33 14.83 -2.91
N TRP A 179 1.52 14.31 -4.12
CA TRP A 179 0.40 13.83 -4.92
C TRP A 179 -0.38 12.72 -4.21
N LEU A 180 0.28 11.74 -3.57
CA LEU A 180 -0.40 10.67 -2.84
C LEU A 180 -1.20 11.22 -1.65
N ARG A 181 -0.64 12.18 -0.91
CA ARG A 181 -1.34 12.84 0.18
C ARG A 181 -2.59 13.58 -0.31
N ASP A 182 -2.45 14.43 -1.34
CA ASP A 182 -3.55 15.19 -1.93
C ASP A 182 -4.63 14.26 -2.52
N PHE A 183 -4.20 13.17 -3.15
CA PHE A 183 -5.09 12.16 -3.70
C PHE A 183 -5.89 11.45 -2.59
N HIS A 184 -5.19 11.03 -1.53
CA HIS A 184 -5.84 10.40 -0.38
C HIS A 184 -6.85 11.34 0.29
N ASP A 185 -6.51 12.62 0.48
CA ASP A 185 -7.40 13.61 1.09
C ASP A 185 -8.71 13.81 0.33
N ARG A 186 -8.67 13.66 -0.99
CA ARG A 186 -9.86 13.76 -1.85
C ARG A 186 -10.73 12.50 -1.82
N ILE A 187 -10.13 11.31 -1.81
CA ILE A 187 -10.85 10.04 -1.98
C ILE A 187 -11.19 9.38 -0.64
N LYS A 188 -10.37 9.61 0.39
CA LYS A 188 -10.52 9.01 1.73
C LYS A 188 -10.63 7.48 1.69
N LEU A 189 -9.90 6.86 0.77
CA LEU A 189 -9.76 5.40 0.70
C LEU A 189 -8.79 4.92 1.76
N THR A 190 -9.15 3.93 2.56
CA THR A 190 -8.22 3.29 3.51
C THR A 190 -6.99 2.84 2.75
N THR A 191 -5.83 3.34 3.14
CA THR A 191 -4.56 3.12 2.42
C THR A 191 -3.47 2.69 3.37
N ILE A 192 -2.73 1.65 3.00
CA ILE A 192 -1.57 1.16 3.77
C ILE A 192 -0.37 1.17 2.83
N PHE A 193 0.70 1.82 3.20
CA PHE A 193 1.94 1.75 2.44
C PHE A 193 3.13 1.31 3.29
N VAL A 194 4.04 0.61 2.65
CA VAL A 194 5.31 0.14 3.24
C VAL A 194 6.41 1.10 2.85
N THR A 195 7.24 1.46 3.80
CA THR A 195 8.49 2.21 3.57
C THR A 195 9.52 1.87 4.63
N HIS A 196 10.80 2.10 4.32
CA HIS A 196 11.91 2.13 5.27
C HIS A 196 12.42 3.56 5.51
N ASP A 197 11.86 4.54 4.82
CA ASP A 197 12.22 5.96 4.89
C ASP A 197 11.26 6.69 5.85
N GLN A 198 11.84 7.33 6.86
CA GLN A 198 11.09 8.06 7.89
C GLN A 198 10.39 9.29 7.33
N ASP A 199 11.07 10.03 6.44
CA ASP A 199 10.49 11.24 5.85
C ASP A 199 9.26 10.91 5.01
N GLU A 200 9.27 9.78 4.30
CA GLU A 200 8.10 9.29 3.58
C GLU A 200 6.93 8.99 4.52
N ALA A 201 7.20 8.24 5.59
CA ALA A 201 6.18 7.89 6.57
C ALA A 201 5.58 9.11 7.24
N PHE A 202 6.44 10.03 7.69
CA PHE A 202 6.01 11.19 8.49
C PHE A 202 5.39 12.33 7.67
N GLU A 203 5.75 12.47 6.40
CA GLU A 203 5.16 13.48 5.51
C GLU A 203 3.78 13.04 4.97
N VAL A 204 3.58 11.73 4.79
CA VAL A 204 2.42 11.22 4.05
C VAL A 204 1.34 10.63 4.96
N ALA A 205 1.69 9.90 6.03
CA ALA A 205 0.75 9.11 6.80
C ALA A 205 -0.01 9.92 7.88
N ASP A 206 -1.25 9.51 8.15
CA ASP A 206 -1.99 9.94 9.33
C ASP A 206 -1.45 9.25 10.59
N ARG A 207 -1.03 7.98 10.45
CA ARG A 207 -0.47 7.17 11.52
C ARG A 207 0.68 6.29 10.99
N VAL A 208 1.68 6.11 11.83
CA VAL A 208 2.84 5.26 11.56
C VAL A 208 2.80 4.05 12.47
N VAL A 209 3.07 2.88 11.91
CA VAL A 209 3.24 1.62 12.63
C VAL A 209 4.67 1.15 12.42
N LEU A 210 5.49 1.22 13.46
CA LEU A 210 6.86 0.73 13.42
C LEU A 210 6.89 -0.77 13.66
N ILE A 211 7.56 -1.50 12.76
CA ILE A 211 7.70 -2.95 12.82
C ILE A 211 9.20 -3.30 12.81
N ASP A 212 9.62 -4.12 13.75
CA ASP A 212 10.93 -4.76 13.77
C ASP A 212 10.80 -6.24 14.10
N LYS A 213 11.55 -7.09 13.37
CA LYS A 213 11.57 -8.55 13.56
C LYS A 213 10.18 -9.18 13.63
N GLY A 214 9.25 -8.69 12.81
CA GLY A 214 7.89 -9.19 12.73
C GLY A 214 6.96 -8.73 13.85
N ILE A 215 7.40 -7.84 14.75
CA ILE A 215 6.65 -7.36 15.91
C ILE A 215 6.38 -5.87 15.77
N VAL A 216 5.16 -5.43 16.10
CA VAL A 216 4.84 -4.01 16.22
C VAL A 216 5.54 -3.42 17.44
N GLN A 217 6.42 -2.47 17.22
CA GLN A 217 7.18 -1.79 18.27
C GLN A 217 6.45 -0.57 18.82
N GLN A 218 5.81 0.20 17.93
CA GLN A 218 5.02 1.38 18.28
C GLN A 218 4.01 1.70 17.17
N SER A 219 2.88 2.28 17.56
CA SER A 219 1.90 2.84 16.64
C SER A 219 1.41 4.18 17.18
N GLY A 220 1.35 5.21 16.35
CA GLY A 220 0.87 6.55 16.72
C GLY A 220 0.96 7.51 15.54
N THR A 221 0.48 8.73 15.73
CA THR A 221 0.69 9.81 14.76
C THR A 221 2.19 10.11 14.60
N PRO A 222 2.63 10.68 13.48
CA PRO A 222 4.02 11.11 13.29
C PRO A 222 4.58 11.93 14.47
N THR A 223 3.75 12.83 15.04
CA THR A 223 4.13 13.67 16.17
C THR A 223 4.30 12.87 17.45
N GLU A 224 3.37 11.97 17.78
CA GLU A 224 3.43 11.13 18.98
C GLU A 224 4.65 10.20 18.96
N VAL A 225 4.90 9.56 17.82
CA VAL A 225 6.00 8.62 17.67
C VAL A 225 7.36 9.30 17.83
N ARG A 226 7.51 10.54 17.33
CA ARG A 226 8.73 11.33 17.51
C ARG A 226 8.89 11.86 18.94
N ALA A 227 7.79 12.31 19.55
CA ALA A 227 7.85 12.94 20.87
C ALA A 227 8.07 11.94 22.01
N ALA A 228 7.59 10.70 21.87
CA ALA A 228 7.64 9.68 22.90
C ALA A 228 7.95 8.28 22.30
N PRO A 229 9.23 7.99 21.97
CA PRO A 229 9.63 6.66 21.53
C PRO A 229 9.32 5.60 22.60
N ALA A 230 8.63 4.53 22.23
CA ALA A 230 8.18 3.50 23.16
C ALA A 230 9.33 2.65 23.75
N ASN A 231 10.46 2.58 23.07
CA ASN A 231 11.63 1.81 23.49
C ASN A 231 12.90 2.33 22.80
N GLN A 232 14.05 1.76 23.22
CA GLN A 232 15.36 2.16 22.69
C GLN A 232 15.48 1.92 21.17
N PHE A 233 14.94 0.81 20.64
CA PHE A 233 14.95 0.55 19.20
C PHE A 233 14.26 1.68 18.43
N VAL A 234 13.09 2.13 18.88
CA VAL A 234 12.36 3.21 18.19
C VAL A 234 13.15 4.51 18.27
N ALA A 235 13.74 4.84 19.43
CA ALA A 235 14.57 6.03 19.58
C ALA A 235 15.79 6.01 18.65
N GLU A 236 16.51 4.89 18.58
CA GLU A 236 17.67 4.70 17.70
C GLU A 236 17.26 4.72 16.22
N PHE A 237 16.19 4.01 15.86
CA PHE A 237 15.71 3.98 14.48
C PHE A 237 15.29 5.36 13.98
N LEU A 238 14.78 6.24 14.86
CA LEU A 238 14.38 7.60 14.52
C LEU A 238 15.50 8.64 14.71
N ASP A 239 16.74 8.21 14.94
CA ASP A 239 17.89 9.10 15.23
C ASP A 239 17.65 10.07 16.39
N LEU A 240 16.75 9.72 17.32
CA LEU A 240 16.43 10.53 18.52
C LEU A 240 17.34 10.19 19.71
N GLY A 241 18.20 9.18 19.59
CA GLY A 241 19.10 8.72 20.66
C GLY A 241 20.38 9.56 20.87
N GLY A 242 20.58 10.63 20.10
CA GLY A 242 21.81 11.42 20.09
C GLY A 242 21.81 12.69 20.96
N ALA A 243 20.76 12.98 21.73
CA ALA A 243 20.67 14.20 22.54
C ALA A 243 20.83 13.97 24.07
N GLY A 244 21.80 13.10 24.45
CA GLY A 244 22.00 12.78 25.87
C GLY A 244 23.34 12.15 26.17
N SER A 245 24.46 12.86 25.93
CA SER A 245 25.76 12.59 26.57
C SER A 245 26.60 13.87 26.66
#